data_c2fd19270d9dc4e7a9f30e412a21eb5e
#
_entry.id   c2fd19270d9dc4e7a9f30e412a21eb5e
#
_cell.length_a   1.000
_cell.length_b   1.000
_cell.length_c   1.000
_cell.angle_alpha   90.00
_cell.angle_beta   90.00
_cell.angle_gamma   90.00
#
_symmetry.space_group_name_H-M   'P 1'
#
loop_
_entity.id
_entity.type
_entity.pdbx_description
1 polymer ?
#
loop_
_entity_poly.entity_id
_entity_poly.type
_entity_poly.pdbx_seq_one_letter_code
_entity_poly.pdbx_strand_id
1 'polypeptide(L)'
;MESIHSAKRSLGCGEGNIFQLQWDHAIAMDPPMISVGGWNEWIAYKQPYDGEYMLCDAVDKEYSRDIEPMTGGYQDAFYLQLITNIRRYKGVQEKQPEPNTPKKIDIQGSLTQWNDVKYIVRNTDHKFIARDAFGGSNTVRYSQAAPVNKLVEIRVIHDNDHIYLYLKGKGSFNDYDGNDNWMNIFVGTGKPSLKGWEGYEYVIGRKIGNNEVTIEKLEDGFKTSLVAKGKFSKANDVIQLSIPRSAVGLDNSLEFYFKGAMGVTNYMDIMDYYKSGSAMPMGRLSYMYHMDR
;
A
#
# COMPACT_ATOMS: atom_id res chain seq x y z
N MET A 1 33.42 13.46 -2.54
CA MET A 1 32.11 13.61 -3.21
C MET A 1 32.24 12.84 -4.51
N GLU A 2 31.69 11.63 -4.56
CA GLU A 2 31.73 10.86 -5.81
C GLU A 2 30.83 11.54 -6.83
N SER A 3 31.33 11.68 -8.05
CA SER A 3 30.58 12.26 -9.15
C SER A 3 29.40 11.37 -9.48
N ILE A 4 28.21 11.95 -9.51
CA ILE A 4 26.98 11.28 -10.00
C ILE A 4 27.10 10.87 -11.47
N HIS A 5 28.16 11.31 -12.16
CA HIS A 5 28.44 11.10 -13.58
C HIS A 5 29.57 10.11 -13.84
N SER A 6 30.03 9.35 -12.83
CA SER A 6 31.04 8.34 -13.12
C SER A 6 30.40 7.16 -13.85
N ALA A 7 30.96 6.80 -15.00
CA ALA A 7 30.57 5.61 -15.76
C ALA A 7 30.74 4.29 -14.95
N LYS A 8 31.38 4.36 -13.81
CA LYS A 8 31.41 3.29 -12.83
C LYS A 8 30.28 3.53 -11.84
N ARG A 9 29.28 2.66 -11.85
CA ARG A 9 28.21 2.61 -10.86
C ARG A 9 28.77 2.85 -9.46
N SER A 10 28.41 3.96 -8.83
CA SER A 10 28.84 4.24 -7.48
C SER A 10 28.26 3.17 -6.54
N LEU A 11 29.13 2.59 -5.72
CA LEU A 11 28.70 1.63 -4.69
C LEU A 11 27.61 2.27 -3.82
N GLY A 12 26.52 1.56 -3.63
CA GLY A 12 25.40 2.02 -2.77
C GLY A 12 24.36 2.92 -3.45
N CYS A 13 24.41 3.15 -4.77
CA CYS A 13 23.34 3.87 -5.46
C CYS A 13 21.97 3.23 -5.25
N GLY A 14 21.90 1.89 -5.33
CA GLY A 14 20.65 1.16 -5.12
C GLY A 14 20.17 1.14 -3.66
N GLU A 15 21.01 1.53 -2.74
CA GLU A 15 20.75 1.59 -1.30
C GLU A 15 20.41 3.02 -0.84
N GLY A 16 20.43 4.00 -1.75
CA GLY A 16 20.13 5.39 -1.45
C GLY A 16 21.10 6.06 -0.47
N ASN A 17 22.37 5.62 -0.44
CA ASN A 17 23.36 6.04 0.57
C ASN A 17 23.59 7.56 0.57
N ILE A 18 23.73 8.19 -0.60
CA ILE A 18 23.92 9.66 -0.68
C ILE A 18 22.69 10.38 -0.16
N PHE A 19 21.50 9.94 -0.57
CA PHE A 19 20.25 10.51 -0.10
C PHE A 19 20.10 10.37 1.41
N GLN A 20 20.50 9.24 1.98
CA GLN A 20 20.49 9.02 3.42
C GLN A 20 21.49 9.93 4.14
N LEU A 21 22.72 10.07 3.64
CA LEU A 21 23.74 10.96 4.22
C LEU A 21 23.27 12.42 4.26
N GLN A 22 22.62 12.89 3.20
CA GLN A 22 22.05 14.23 3.17
C GLN A 22 20.95 14.42 4.22
N TRP A 23 20.07 13.42 4.38
CA TRP A 23 19.04 13.43 5.42
C TRP A 23 19.64 13.40 6.83
N ASP A 24 20.63 12.55 7.08
CA ASP A 24 21.28 12.45 8.38
C ASP A 24 21.97 13.76 8.76
N HIS A 25 22.63 14.41 7.79
CA HIS A 25 23.22 15.73 8.00
C HIS A 25 22.15 16.81 8.28
N ALA A 26 21.10 16.84 7.49
CA ALA A 26 20.01 17.82 7.68
C ALA A 26 19.32 17.63 9.04
N ILE A 27 19.04 16.41 9.44
CA ILE A 27 18.44 16.10 10.76
C ILE A 27 19.37 16.50 11.90
N ALA A 28 20.68 16.24 11.76
CA ALA A 28 21.66 16.61 12.79
C ALA A 28 21.80 18.14 12.96
N MET A 29 21.53 18.93 11.92
CA MET A 29 21.51 20.38 11.96
C MET A 29 20.21 20.98 12.54
N ASP A 30 19.16 20.17 12.61
CA ASP A 30 17.81 20.54 13.11
C ASP A 30 17.29 21.89 12.56
N PRO A 31 17.26 22.09 11.23
CA PRO A 31 16.77 23.31 10.66
C PRO A 31 15.24 23.40 10.80
N PRO A 32 14.65 24.60 10.80
CA PRO A 32 13.19 24.77 10.90
C PRO A 32 12.45 24.24 9.67
N MET A 33 13.14 24.03 8.55
CA MET A 33 12.57 23.54 7.29
C MET A 33 13.62 22.77 6.49
N ILE A 34 13.21 21.63 5.93
CA ILE A 34 13.99 20.89 4.93
C ILE A 34 13.20 20.90 3.62
N SER A 35 13.84 21.31 2.52
CA SER A 35 13.31 21.20 1.18
C SER A 35 13.96 19.99 0.49
N VAL A 36 13.13 19.13 -0.07
CA VAL A 36 13.57 17.96 -0.84
C VAL A 36 13.26 18.20 -2.31
N GLY A 37 14.30 18.26 -3.12
CA GLY A 37 14.18 18.34 -4.58
C GLY A 37 14.23 16.95 -5.22
N GLY A 38 13.91 16.87 -6.53
CA GLY A 38 14.02 15.63 -7.32
C GLY A 38 12.84 14.67 -7.10
N TRP A 39 11.62 15.21 -7.06
CA TRP A 39 10.41 14.37 -7.10
C TRP A 39 10.40 13.50 -8.35
N ASN A 40 10.52 14.14 -9.50
CA ASN A 40 10.86 13.50 -10.77
C ASN A 40 11.48 14.50 -11.75
N GLU A 41 12.20 13.99 -12.74
CA GLU A 41 12.66 14.72 -13.92
C GLU A 41 12.42 13.85 -15.17
N TRP A 42 11.28 13.25 -15.33
CA TRP A 42 10.97 12.24 -16.35
C TRP A 42 11.02 12.72 -17.80
N ILE A 43 11.33 13.99 -18.01
CA ILE A 43 11.68 14.50 -19.33
C ILE A 43 13.21 14.45 -19.44
N ALA A 44 13.70 13.40 -20.09
CA ALA A 44 15.12 13.18 -20.27
C ALA A 44 15.80 14.39 -20.89
N TYR A 45 16.73 14.99 -20.15
CA TYR A 45 17.58 16.06 -20.63
C TYR A 45 18.81 15.45 -21.29
N LYS A 46 18.98 15.69 -22.59
CA LYS A 46 20.08 15.17 -23.37
C LYS A 46 21.31 16.07 -23.26
N GLN A 47 22.36 15.59 -22.60
CA GLN A 47 23.64 16.30 -22.49
C GLN A 47 24.75 15.58 -23.23
N PRO A 48 25.64 16.30 -23.91
CA PRO A 48 26.85 15.68 -24.42
C PRO A 48 27.80 15.31 -23.28
N TYR A 49 28.27 14.08 -23.29
CA TYR A 49 29.18 13.54 -22.27
C TYR A 49 30.14 12.55 -22.94
N ASP A 50 31.44 12.82 -22.84
CA ASP A 50 32.54 11.95 -23.34
C ASP A 50 32.34 11.44 -24.77
N GLY A 51 31.95 12.34 -25.68
CA GLY A 51 31.76 12.03 -27.11
C GLY A 51 30.40 11.38 -27.45
N GLU A 52 29.61 11.07 -26.45
CA GLU A 52 28.25 10.54 -26.57
C GLU A 52 27.21 11.45 -25.91
N TYR A 53 25.98 11.00 -25.79
CA TYR A 53 24.94 11.72 -25.09
C TYR A 53 24.49 10.96 -23.87
N MET A 54 24.52 11.65 -22.75
CA MET A 54 23.88 11.17 -21.52
C MET A 54 22.45 11.67 -21.50
N LEU A 55 21.51 10.79 -21.20
CA LEU A 55 20.12 11.14 -20.90
C LEU A 55 19.99 11.23 -19.37
N CYS A 56 19.76 12.44 -18.86
CA CYS A 56 19.34 12.58 -17.48
C CYS A 56 17.91 12.07 -17.38
N ASP A 57 17.63 11.27 -16.37
CA ASP A 57 16.29 10.70 -16.10
C ASP A 57 15.70 9.77 -17.16
N ALA A 58 16.57 9.05 -17.84
CA ALA A 58 16.12 7.78 -18.39
C ALA A 58 15.69 6.86 -17.24
N VAL A 59 14.56 6.16 -17.38
CA VAL A 59 14.06 5.21 -16.37
C VAL A 59 14.95 3.97 -16.35
N ASP A 60 16.15 4.12 -15.82
CA ASP A 60 17.12 3.06 -15.61
C ASP A 60 17.81 3.19 -14.24
N LYS A 61 18.57 2.18 -13.86
CA LYS A 61 19.22 2.14 -12.55
C LYS A 61 20.44 3.06 -12.41
N GLU A 62 20.94 3.61 -13.50
CA GLU A 62 22.11 4.47 -13.46
C GLU A 62 21.73 5.94 -13.34
N TYR A 63 20.75 6.37 -14.12
CA TYR A 63 20.45 7.79 -14.29
C TYR A 63 19.15 8.25 -13.61
N SER A 64 18.20 7.33 -13.35
CA SER A 64 16.94 7.67 -12.72
C SER A 64 16.96 7.33 -11.23
N ARG A 65 17.00 8.36 -10.40
CA ARG A 65 16.97 8.26 -8.94
C ARG A 65 15.86 9.13 -8.36
N ASP A 66 14.75 9.17 -9.10
CA ASP A 66 13.60 9.96 -8.73
C ASP A 66 12.91 9.41 -7.48
N ILE A 67 12.32 10.31 -6.73
CA ILE A 67 11.55 9.98 -5.52
C ILE A 67 10.20 9.38 -5.91
N GLU A 68 9.63 9.81 -7.02
CA GLU A 68 8.35 9.30 -7.48
C GLU A 68 8.45 7.80 -7.82
N PRO A 69 7.50 6.98 -7.33
CA PRO A 69 7.46 5.56 -7.69
C PRO A 69 7.37 5.35 -9.21
N MET A 70 8.18 4.46 -9.73
CA MET A 70 8.31 4.23 -11.17
C MET A 70 8.21 2.74 -11.53
N THR A 71 7.90 2.46 -12.78
CA THR A 71 8.03 1.11 -13.34
C THR A 71 9.47 0.90 -13.80
N GLY A 72 10.14 -0.13 -13.31
CA GLY A 72 11.57 -0.34 -13.54
C GLY A 72 12.44 0.50 -12.60
N GLY A 73 13.73 0.68 -12.92
CA GLY A 73 14.65 1.45 -12.09
C GLY A 73 14.70 0.99 -10.63
N TYR A 74 14.53 1.92 -9.70
CA TYR A 74 14.47 1.66 -8.26
C TYR A 74 13.04 1.54 -7.71
N GLN A 75 12.06 1.54 -8.59
CA GLN A 75 10.64 1.40 -8.24
C GLN A 75 10.22 2.47 -7.22
N ASP A 76 9.82 2.06 -6.01
CA ASP A 76 9.39 2.94 -4.92
C ASP A 76 10.44 3.11 -3.81
N ALA A 77 11.67 2.63 -3.99
CA ALA A 77 12.68 2.58 -2.94
C ALA A 77 13.02 3.98 -2.38
N PHE A 78 13.25 4.97 -3.24
CA PHE A 78 13.53 6.35 -2.82
C PHE A 78 12.33 7.03 -2.16
N TYR A 79 11.12 6.73 -2.62
CA TYR A 79 9.89 7.21 -1.99
C TYR A 79 9.72 6.69 -0.56
N LEU A 80 9.96 5.40 -0.34
CA LEU A 80 9.91 4.81 1.00
C LEU A 80 11.00 5.36 1.91
N GLN A 81 12.20 5.58 1.38
CA GLN A 81 13.29 6.22 2.11
C GLN A 81 12.94 7.68 2.50
N LEU A 82 12.33 8.44 1.58
CA LEU A 82 11.82 9.79 1.87
C LEU A 82 10.82 9.76 3.03
N ILE A 83 9.80 8.89 2.97
CA ILE A 83 8.79 8.77 4.02
C ILE A 83 9.45 8.48 5.37
N THR A 84 10.40 7.56 5.40
CA THR A 84 11.13 7.20 6.63
C THR A 84 11.85 8.41 7.21
N ASN A 85 12.54 9.17 6.39
CA ASN A 85 13.29 10.34 6.84
C ASN A 85 12.39 11.53 7.22
N ILE A 86 11.27 11.74 6.52
CA ILE A 86 10.26 12.72 6.95
C ILE A 86 9.74 12.39 8.36
N ARG A 87 9.49 11.10 8.64
CA ARG A 87 9.05 10.66 9.97
C ARG A 87 10.11 10.87 11.04
N ARG A 88 11.39 10.65 10.71
CA ARG A 88 12.51 10.95 11.61
C ARG A 88 12.61 12.44 11.94
N TYR A 89 12.44 13.30 10.95
CA TYR A 89 12.56 14.75 11.10
C TYR A 89 11.35 15.39 11.80
N LYS A 90 10.13 15.04 11.37
CA LYS A 90 8.88 15.61 11.92
C LYS A 90 8.35 14.87 13.14
N GLY A 91 8.92 13.73 13.46
CA GLY A 91 8.29 12.75 14.32
C GLY A 91 7.18 11.97 13.58
N VAL A 92 6.82 10.84 14.12
CA VAL A 92 5.58 10.16 13.73
C VAL A 92 4.46 10.98 14.37
N GLN A 93 3.48 11.41 13.59
CA GLN A 93 2.26 11.94 14.20
C GLN A 93 1.77 10.91 15.20
N GLU A 94 1.75 11.30 16.46
CA GLU A 94 1.11 10.49 17.47
C GLU A 94 -0.33 10.25 17.03
N LYS A 95 -0.70 9.01 17.12
CA LYS A 95 -2.02 8.47 16.96
C LYS A 95 -2.35 8.01 15.54
N GLN A 96 -1.87 6.82 15.27
CA GLN A 96 -2.85 5.85 14.78
C GLN A 96 -4.14 6.01 15.61
N PRO A 97 -5.33 5.99 15.01
CA PRO A 97 -6.56 6.05 15.80
C PRO A 97 -6.45 5.06 16.95
N GLU A 98 -6.74 5.53 18.18
CA GLU A 98 -6.68 4.65 19.34
C GLU A 98 -7.56 3.41 19.09
N PRO A 99 -7.06 2.20 19.39
CA PRO A 99 -7.89 1.02 19.28
C PRO A 99 -9.11 1.17 20.18
N ASN A 100 -10.21 0.61 19.74
CA ASN A 100 -11.42 0.62 20.53
C ASN A 100 -11.33 -0.45 21.63
N THR A 101 -12.08 -0.25 22.70
CA THR A 101 -12.44 -1.34 23.61
C THR A 101 -13.00 -2.50 22.78
N PRO A 102 -12.60 -3.74 23.07
CA PRO A 102 -13.09 -4.90 22.33
C PRO A 102 -14.62 -4.92 22.26
N LYS A 103 -15.16 -5.13 21.07
CA LYS A 103 -16.59 -5.09 20.79
C LYS A 103 -16.96 -6.09 19.72
N LYS A 104 -17.94 -6.94 20.00
CA LYS A 104 -18.51 -7.84 19.01
C LYS A 104 -19.39 -7.08 18.02
N ILE A 105 -19.23 -7.37 16.73
CA ILE A 105 -20.07 -6.84 15.66
C ILE A 105 -20.89 -7.98 15.05
N ASP A 106 -22.18 -7.75 14.90
CA ASP A 106 -23.02 -8.57 14.04
C ASP A 106 -23.01 -7.98 12.64
N ILE A 107 -22.26 -8.59 11.73
CA ILE A 107 -22.11 -8.07 10.35
C ILE A 107 -23.38 -8.19 9.50
N GLN A 108 -24.43 -8.84 9.96
CA GLN A 108 -25.76 -8.86 9.37
C GLN A 108 -26.70 -7.84 10.03
N GLY A 109 -26.27 -7.24 11.14
CA GLY A 109 -27.03 -6.27 11.90
C GLY A 109 -26.95 -4.85 11.37
N SER A 110 -27.47 -3.91 12.15
CA SER A 110 -27.48 -2.49 11.79
C SER A 110 -26.07 -1.90 11.66
N LEU A 111 -25.86 -1.05 10.67
CA LEU A 111 -24.62 -0.30 10.49
C LEU A 111 -24.35 0.72 11.62
N THR A 112 -25.37 1.04 12.44
CA THR A 112 -25.22 1.98 13.56
C THR A 112 -24.22 1.49 14.62
N GLN A 113 -24.00 0.17 14.70
CA GLN A 113 -23.00 -0.41 15.61
C GLN A 113 -21.55 0.01 15.28
N TRP A 114 -21.30 0.61 14.11
CA TRP A 114 -20.00 1.12 13.71
C TRP A 114 -19.78 2.60 14.07
N ASN A 115 -20.79 3.30 14.59
CA ASN A 115 -20.73 4.75 14.83
C ASN A 115 -19.72 5.13 15.92
N ASP A 116 -19.49 4.27 16.90
CA ASP A 116 -18.56 4.47 18.01
C ASP A 116 -17.16 3.87 17.75
N VAL A 117 -16.96 3.24 16.60
CA VAL A 117 -15.65 2.70 16.20
C VAL A 117 -14.70 3.86 15.90
N LYS A 118 -13.59 3.92 16.65
CA LYS A 118 -12.61 5.02 16.59
C LYS A 118 -11.52 4.78 15.56
N TYR A 119 -11.15 3.53 15.33
CA TYR A 119 -10.12 3.23 14.34
C TYR A 119 -10.71 3.34 12.94
N ILE A 120 -10.44 4.45 12.31
CA ILE A 120 -10.94 4.81 10.99
C ILE A 120 -9.78 5.32 10.15
N VAL A 121 -9.54 4.67 9.03
CA VAL A 121 -8.61 5.17 8.01
C VAL A 121 -9.40 5.60 6.78
N ARG A 122 -8.99 6.72 6.19
CA ARG A 122 -9.67 7.30 5.03
C ARG A 122 -8.71 7.53 3.89
N ASN A 123 -9.17 7.26 2.69
CA ASN A 123 -8.48 7.69 1.50
C ASN A 123 -8.83 9.17 1.27
N THR A 124 -7.86 10.06 1.48
CA THR A 124 -8.02 11.50 1.30
C THR A 124 -7.93 11.91 -0.17
N ASP A 125 -7.33 11.08 -1.00
CA ASP A 125 -7.27 11.29 -2.44
C ASP A 125 -8.47 10.62 -3.14
N HIS A 126 -9.56 11.35 -3.21
CA HIS A 126 -10.79 10.88 -3.85
C HIS A 126 -10.77 11.01 -5.38
N LYS A 127 -9.71 11.55 -5.93
CA LYS A 127 -9.61 11.85 -7.36
C LYS A 127 -8.82 10.77 -8.08
N PHE A 128 -9.46 9.63 -8.31
CA PHE A 128 -8.97 8.76 -9.38
C PHE A 128 -9.18 9.48 -10.71
N ILE A 129 -8.11 9.96 -11.28
CA ILE A 129 -8.13 10.53 -12.62
C ILE A 129 -7.87 9.38 -13.58
N ALA A 130 -8.86 9.09 -14.44
CA ALA A 130 -8.63 8.21 -15.57
C ALA A 130 -7.49 8.81 -16.40
N ARG A 131 -6.50 7.99 -16.72
CA ARG A 131 -5.34 8.39 -17.53
C ARG A 131 -5.38 7.62 -18.82
N ASP A 132 -5.19 8.32 -19.91
CA ASP A 132 -4.96 7.74 -21.23
C ASP A 132 -4.01 8.67 -21.98
N ALA A 133 -2.71 8.55 -21.69
CA ALA A 133 -1.68 9.44 -22.21
C ALA A 133 -0.43 8.66 -22.56
N PHE A 134 0.32 9.17 -23.53
CA PHE A 134 1.66 8.67 -23.81
C PHE A 134 2.66 9.24 -22.80
N GLY A 135 3.61 8.40 -22.38
CA GLY A 135 4.81 8.85 -21.68
C GLY A 135 5.72 9.67 -22.60
N GLY A 136 6.75 10.29 -22.03
CA GLY A 136 7.65 11.18 -22.76
C GLY A 136 8.34 10.58 -23.99
N SER A 137 8.47 9.26 -24.06
CA SER A 137 9.08 8.56 -25.20
C SER A 137 8.08 8.06 -26.25
N ASN A 138 6.79 8.30 -26.12
CA ASN A 138 5.71 7.74 -26.95
C ASN A 138 5.68 6.18 -27.02
N THR A 139 6.58 5.51 -26.34
CA THR A 139 6.67 4.03 -26.32
C THR A 139 5.86 3.43 -25.18
N VAL A 140 5.59 4.20 -24.14
CA VAL A 140 4.81 3.78 -22.99
C VAL A 140 3.50 4.55 -22.97
N ARG A 141 2.39 3.84 -22.98
CA ARG A 141 1.07 4.43 -22.80
C ARG A 141 0.60 4.20 -21.37
N TYR A 142 0.34 5.27 -20.65
CA TYR A 142 -0.33 5.22 -19.35
C TYR A 142 -1.82 5.16 -19.60
N SER A 143 -2.40 3.99 -19.44
CA SER A 143 -3.83 3.79 -19.53
C SER A 143 -4.34 3.32 -18.17
N GLN A 144 -5.16 4.12 -17.52
CA GLN A 144 -5.80 3.80 -16.26
C GLN A 144 -7.26 4.20 -16.31
N ALA A 145 -8.13 3.22 -16.38
CA ALA A 145 -9.55 3.44 -16.17
C ALA A 145 -9.81 3.82 -14.71
N ALA A 146 -10.82 4.67 -14.49
CA ALA A 146 -11.27 4.92 -13.13
C ALA A 146 -11.72 3.60 -12.49
N PRO A 147 -11.30 3.28 -11.27
CA PRO A 147 -11.70 2.04 -10.61
C PRO A 147 -13.20 2.02 -10.42
N VAL A 148 -13.80 0.86 -10.67
CA VAL A 148 -15.23 0.65 -10.54
C VAL A 148 -15.65 0.70 -9.06
N ASN A 149 -14.93 -0.02 -8.21
CA ASN A 149 -15.15 -0.08 -6.76
C ASN A 149 -14.12 0.80 -6.04
N LYS A 150 -14.49 2.04 -5.72
CA LYS A 150 -13.59 2.99 -5.02
C LYS A 150 -13.71 2.85 -3.52
N LEU A 151 -12.66 2.33 -2.89
CA LEU A 151 -12.57 2.23 -1.44
C LEU A 151 -12.15 3.58 -0.85
N VAL A 152 -12.96 4.13 0.06
CA VAL A 152 -12.73 5.47 0.64
C VAL A 152 -12.54 5.47 2.15
N GLU A 153 -13.01 4.44 2.86
CA GLU A 153 -12.86 4.32 4.30
C GLU A 153 -12.76 2.86 4.72
N ILE A 154 -11.91 2.57 5.69
CA ILE A 154 -11.85 1.29 6.39
C ILE A 154 -11.96 1.57 7.88
N ARG A 155 -12.85 0.89 8.57
CA ARG A 155 -12.91 0.83 10.04
C ARG A 155 -12.52 -0.55 10.48
N VAL A 156 -11.82 -0.61 11.62
CA VAL A 156 -11.38 -1.86 12.24
C VAL A 156 -11.77 -1.87 13.69
N ILE A 157 -12.29 -2.99 14.14
CA ILE A 157 -12.54 -3.30 15.54
C ILE A 157 -12.36 -4.80 15.76
N HIS A 158 -12.20 -5.22 17.00
CA HIS A 158 -12.02 -6.62 17.35
C HIS A 158 -12.79 -7.00 18.61
N ASP A 159 -12.98 -8.29 18.79
CA ASP A 159 -13.25 -8.92 20.07
C ASP A 159 -12.16 -9.97 20.38
N ASN A 160 -12.40 -10.85 21.34
CA ASN A 160 -11.43 -11.88 21.70
C ASN A 160 -11.18 -12.88 20.57
N ASP A 161 -12.17 -13.14 19.73
CA ASP A 161 -12.15 -14.21 18.74
C ASP A 161 -12.03 -13.70 17.30
N HIS A 162 -12.46 -12.48 17.02
CA HIS A 162 -12.58 -11.96 15.65
C HIS A 162 -12.01 -10.55 15.48
N ILE A 163 -11.60 -10.28 14.27
CA ILE A 163 -11.40 -8.94 13.72
C ILE A 163 -12.58 -8.64 12.81
N TYR A 164 -13.13 -7.45 12.95
CA TYR A 164 -14.21 -6.95 12.11
C TYR A 164 -13.71 -5.80 11.26
N LEU A 165 -14.03 -5.83 9.98
CA LEU A 165 -13.70 -4.79 9.03
C LEU A 165 -14.98 -4.22 8.42
N TYR A 166 -15.03 -2.89 8.36
CA TYR A 166 -16.03 -2.13 7.62
C TYR A 166 -15.32 -1.43 6.49
N LEU A 167 -15.73 -1.70 5.27
CA LEU A 167 -15.18 -1.11 4.05
C LEU A 167 -16.26 -0.24 3.43
N LYS A 168 -15.96 1.03 3.16
CA LYS A 168 -16.88 1.96 2.51
C LYS A 168 -16.38 2.34 1.12
N GLY A 169 -17.28 2.25 0.16
CA GLY A 169 -17.08 2.72 -1.20
C GLY A 169 -17.48 4.18 -1.39
N LYS A 170 -16.96 4.84 -2.41
CA LYS A 170 -17.46 6.18 -2.86
C LYS A 170 -18.87 6.12 -3.45
N GLY A 171 -19.33 4.95 -3.78
CA GLY A 171 -20.66 4.60 -4.27
C GLY A 171 -20.88 3.13 -4.06
N SER A 172 -22.03 2.60 -4.49
CA SER A 172 -22.34 1.19 -4.35
C SER A 172 -21.27 0.30 -4.95
N PHE A 173 -20.86 -0.72 -4.21
CA PHE A 173 -20.00 -1.75 -4.74
C PHE A 173 -20.75 -2.62 -5.73
N ASN A 174 -20.13 -2.91 -6.86
CA ASN A 174 -20.66 -3.89 -7.81
C ASN A 174 -20.78 -5.26 -7.15
N ASP A 175 -21.58 -6.12 -7.74
CA ASP A 175 -21.64 -7.51 -7.30
C ASP A 175 -20.32 -8.22 -7.60
N TYR A 176 -20.04 -9.24 -6.78
CA TYR A 176 -18.86 -10.07 -6.99
C TYR A 176 -18.98 -10.77 -8.35
N ASP A 177 -17.95 -10.59 -9.17
CA ASP A 177 -17.92 -11.04 -10.56
C ASP A 177 -17.17 -12.39 -10.77
N GLY A 178 -16.75 -13.01 -9.68
CA GLY A 178 -15.99 -14.27 -9.72
C GLY A 178 -14.47 -14.07 -9.84
N ASN A 179 -13.99 -12.86 -10.04
CA ASN A 179 -12.57 -12.58 -10.20
C ASN A 179 -11.84 -12.47 -8.86
N ASP A 180 -10.61 -13.00 -8.83
CA ASP A 180 -9.75 -13.02 -7.63
C ASP A 180 -9.30 -11.63 -7.17
N ASN A 181 -9.39 -10.63 -8.03
CA ASN A 181 -9.02 -9.24 -7.74
C ASN A 181 -10.20 -8.35 -7.36
N TRP A 182 -11.43 -8.89 -7.29
CA TRP A 182 -12.58 -8.10 -6.92
C TRP A 182 -12.38 -7.44 -5.55
N MET A 183 -11.91 -8.21 -4.56
CA MET A 183 -11.50 -7.72 -3.24
C MET A 183 -10.30 -8.52 -2.73
N ASN A 184 -9.29 -7.81 -2.22
CA ASN A 184 -8.14 -8.40 -1.56
C ASN A 184 -7.85 -7.62 -0.28
N ILE A 185 -8.06 -8.24 0.89
CA ILE A 185 -7.66 -7.69 2.17
C ILE A 185 -6.44 -8.46 2.64
N PHE A 186 -5.31 -7.79 2.69
CA PHE A 186 -4.06 -8.37 3.14
C PHE A 186 -3.88 -8.17 4.64
N VAL A 187 -3.37 -9.19 5.31
CA VAL A 187 -3.05 -9.17 6.73
C VAL A 187 -1.62 -9.67 6.93
N GLY A 188 -0.85 -8.89 7.68
CA GLY A 188 0.50 -9.20 8.11
C GLY A 188 0.60 -9.18 9.63
N THR A 189 1.26 -10.19 10.23
CA THR A 189 1.38 -10.31 11.69
C THR A 189 2.50 -9.45 12.27
N GLY A 190 3.18 -8.66 11.42
CA GLY A 190 4.28 -7.79 11.83
C GLY A 190 5.59 -8.51 12.13
N LYS A 191 5.62 -9.83 12.01
CA LYS A 191 6.87 -10.59 12.05
C LYS A 191 7.51 -10.54 10.68
N PRO A 192 8.73 -9.97 10.51
CA PRO A 192 9.43 -10.02 9.25
C PRO A 192 9.56 -11.48 8.84
N SER A 193 8.74 -11.92 7.94
CA SER A 193 8.79 -13.27 7.39
C SER A 193 9.33 -13.13 5.98
N LEU A 194 10.39 -13.85 5.66
CA LEU A 194 10.82 -14.08 4.27
C LEU A 194 9.78 -14.93 3.52
N LYS A 195 8.75 -15.38 4.22
CA LYS A 195 7.62 -16.16 3.71
C LYS A 195 6.41 -15.23 3.63
N GLY A 196 5.64 -15.37 2.57
CA GLY A 196 4.51 -14.51 2.29
C GLY A 196 4.74 -13.63 1.06
N TRP A 197 3.92 -12.63 0.90
CA TRP A 197 4.00 -11.70 -0.21
C TRP A 197 4.03 -10.26 0.32
N GLU A 198 5.10 -9.53 0.03
CA GLU A 198 5.27 -8.11 0.41
C GLU A 198 5.08 -7.82 1.92
N GLY A 199 5.39 -8.80 2.78
CA GLY A 199 5.24 -8.70 4.24
C GLY A 199 3.85 -9.11 4.76
N TYR A 200 2.97 -9.59 3.90
CA TYR A 200 1.68 -10.13 4.28
C TYR A 200 1.70 -11.66 4.27
N GLU A 201 1.15 -12.27 5.31
CA GLU A 201 1.01 -13.72 5.44
C GLU A 201 -0.35 -14.22 4.98
N TYR A 202 -1.36 -13.36 4.88
CA TYR A 202 -2.73 -13.75 4.54
C TYR A 202 -3.37 -12.78 3.55
N VAL A 203 -4.23 -13.33 2.69
CA VAL A 203 -5.15 -12.58 1.84
C VAL A 203 -6.57 -13.09 2.04
N ILE A 204 -7.53 -12.16 2.14
CA ILE A 204 -8.92 -12.43 2.44
C ILE A 204 -9.79 -11.84 1.33
N GLY A 205 -10.82 -12.57 0.91
CA GLY A 205 -11.85 -12.08 0.01
C GLY A 205 -11.63 -12.37 -1.47
N ARG A 206 -10.64 -13.19 -1.84
CA ARG A 206 -10.44 -13.60 -3.24
C ARG A 206 -11.64 -14.38 -3.80
N LYS A 207 -12.27 -15.18 -2.97
CA LYS A 207 -13.53 -15.86 -3.32
C LYS A 207 -14.61 -15.49 -2.33
N ILE A 208 -15.79 -15.17 -2.85
CA ILE A 208 -16.97 -14.77 -2.10
C ILE A 208 -18.15 -15.63 -2.51
N GLY A 209 -18.88 -16.16 -1.57
CA GLY A 209 -20.10 -16.92 -1.83
C GLY A 209 -20.80 -17.30 -0.53
N ASN A 210 -22.13 -17.41 -0.55
CA ASN A 210 -22.93 -17.80 0.62
C ASN A 210 -22.68 -16.98 1.89
N ASN A 211 -22.50 -15.66 1.74
CA ASN A 211 -22.14 -14.75 2.83
C ASN A 211 -20.81 -15.10 3.53
N GLU A 212 -19.91 -15.73 2.82
CA GLU A 212 -18.58 -16.08 3.28
C GLU A 212 -17.51 -15.55 2.32
N VAL A 213 -16.30 -15.36 2.84
CA VAL A 213 -15.08 -15.05 2.08
C VAL A 213 -13.99 -16.05 2.40
N THR A 214 -13.13 -16.35 1.43
CA THR A 214 -11.94 -17.16 1.69
C THR A 214 -10.94 -16.36 2.52
N ILE A 215 -10.24 -17.10 3.40
CA ILE A 215 -9.03 -16.68 4.08
C ILE A 215 -7.93 -17.61 3.59
N GLU A 216 -6.96 -17.05 2.90
CA GLU A 216 -5.90 -17.80 2.26
C GLU A 216 -4.56 -17.38 2.84
N LYS A 217 -3.69 -18.35 3.14
CA LYS A 217 -2.31 -18.09 3.50
C LYS A 217 -1.52 -17.76 2.25
N LEU A 218 -0.72 -16.70 2.33
CA LEU A 218 0.24 -16.34 1.29
C LEU A 218 1.57 -17.07 1.53
N GLU A 219 2.06 -17.68 0.50
CA GLU A 219 3.37 -18.28 0.45
C GLU A 219 4.24 -17.52 -0.56
N ASP A 220 5.50 -17.90 -0.66
CA ASP A 220 6.47 -17.25 -1.52
C ASP A 220 5.93 -17.01 -2.94
N GLY A 221 6.03 -15.78 -3.43
CA GLY A 221 5.61 -15.40 -4.78
C GLY A 221 4.09 -15.34 -5.01
N PHE A 222 3.29 -15.00 -4.01
CA PHE A 222 1.81 -14.93 -4.11
C PHE A 222 1.13 -16.29 -4.33
N LYS A 223 1.73 -17.37 -3.93
CA LYS A 223 1.04 -18.66 -3.88
C LYS A 223 0.08 -18.67 -2.71
N THR A 224 -1.13 -19.15 -2.91
CA THR A 224 -2.16 -19.16 -1.88
C THR A 224 -2.65 -20.55 -1.56
N SER A 225 -2.95 -20.78 -0.29
CA SER A 225 -3.63 -21.98 0.19
C SER A 225 -4.79 -21.59 1.12
N LEU A 226 -5.96 -22.19 0.88
CA LEU A 226 -7.14 -21.94 1.72
C LEU A 226 -6.90 -22.47 3.13
N VAL A 227 -7.07 -21.61 4.13
CA VAL A 227 -6.91 -21.98 5.55
C VAL A 227 -8.21 -21.90 6.34
N ALA A 228 -9.11 -21.00 5.96
CA ALA A 228 -10.39 -20.81 6.64
C ALA A 228 -11.36 -20.01 5.78
N LYS A 229 -12.54 -19.76 6.34
CA LYS A 229 -13.52 -18.82 5.82
C LYS A 229 -13.87 -17.77 6.88
N GLY A 230 -14.08 -16.54 6.44
CA GLY A 230 -14.67 -15.46 7.21
C GLY A 230 -16.11 -15.22 6.80
N LYS A 231 -16.85 -14.47 7.60
CA LYS A 231 -18.20 -14.03 7.23
C LYS A 231 -18.15 -12.74 6.42
N PHE A 232 -19.10 -12.58 5.52
CA PHE A 232 -19.22 -11.47 4.60
C PHE A 232 -20.64 -10.93 4.55
N SER A 233 -20.75 -9.60 4.51
CA SER A 233 -22.00 -8.91 4.23
C SER A 233 -21.73 -7.72 3.33
N LYS A 234 -22.57 -7.49 2.33
CA LYS A 234 -22.51 -6.34 1.42
C LYS A 234 -23.87 -5.69 1.33
N ALA A 235 -23.92 -4.39 1.57
CA ALA A 235 -25.11 -3.57 1.37
C ALA A 235 -24.73 -2.23 0.77
N ASN A 236 -25.15 -1.98 -0.46
CA ASN A 236 -24.86 -0.76 -1.20
C ASN A 236 -23.36 -0.42 -1.24
N ASP A 237 -22.97 0.65 -0.56
CA ASP A 237 -21.62 1.18 -0.50
C ASP A 237 -20.80 0.65 0.70
N VAL A 238 -21.30 -0.38 1.38
CA VAL A 238 -20.67 -0.95 2.58
C VAL A 238 -20.44 -2.45 2.41
N ILE A 239 -19.23 -2.89 2.77
CA ILE A 239 -18.89 -4.29 2.98
C ILE A 239 -18.49 -4.46 4.45
N GLN A 240 -18.98 -5.51 5.09
CA GLN A 240 -18.58 -5.91 6.43
C GLN A 240 -17.99 -7.30 6.43
N LEU A 241 -16.89 -7.49 7.14
CA LEU A 241 -16.21 -8.77 7.29
C LEU A 241 -16.08 -9.12 8.77
N SER A 242 -16.18 -10.41 9.09
CA SER A 242 -15.83 -10.99 10.38
C SER A 242 -14.82 -12.10 10.16
N ILE A 243 -13.60 -11.90 10.66
CA ILE A 243 -12.44 -12.74 10.41
C ILE A 243 -11.98 -13.36 11.72
N PRO A 244 -11.99 -14.70 11.88
CA PRO A 244 -11.45 -15.33 13.07
C PRO A 244 -9.96 -14.99 13.24
N ARG A 245 -9.57 -14.53 14.42
CA ARG A 245 -8.17 -14.18 14.73
C ARG A 245 -7.24 -15.37 14.58
N SER A 246 -7.71 -16.56 15.00
CA SER A 246 -6.96 -17.82 14.84
C SER A 246 -6.64 -18.17 13.39
N ALA A 247 -7.55 -17.81 12.46
CA ALA A 247 -7.37 -18.10 11.03
C ALA A 247 -6.25 -17.27 10.38
N VAL A 248 -5.86 -16.16 11.00
CA VAL A 248 -4.83 -15.24 10.51
C VAL A 248 -3.65 -15.10 11.48
N GLY A 249 -3.46 -16.08 12.36
CA GLY A 249 -2.30 -16.15 13.26
C GLY A 249 -2.24 -15.05 14.34
N LEU A 250 -3.37 -14.47 14.71
CA LEU A 250 -3.46 -13.35 15.64
C LEU A 250 -4.05 -13.73 17.01
N ASP A 251 -4.03 -15.00 17.40
CA ASP A 251 -4.57 -15.46 18.69
C ASP A 251 -3.95 -14.72 19.89
N ASN A 252 -2.62 -14.52 19.83
CA ASN A 252 -1.84 -13.90 20.89
C ASN A 252 -1.20 -12.58 20.49
N SER A 253 -1.51 -12.05 19.29
CA SER A 253 -0.98 -10.78 18.82
C SER A 253 -1.90 -9.64 19.21
N LEU A 254 -1.28 -8.51 19.60
CA LEU A 254 -1.98 -7.26 19.91
C LEU A 254 -1.91 -6.26 18.75
N GLU A 255 -1.26 -6.62 17.66
CA GLU A 255 -1.16 -5.76 16.49
C GLU A 255 -1.09 -6.56 15.19
N PHE A 256 -1.54 -5.95 14.11
CA PHE A 256 -1.37 -6.47 12.76
C PHE A 256 -1.32 -5.34 11.72
N TYR A 257 -0.69 -5.64 10.61
CA TYR A 257 -0.66 -4.77 9.44
C TYR A 257 -1.72 -5.21 8.44
N PHE A 258 -2.32 -4.24 7.77
CA PHE A 258 -3.34 -4.57 6.77
C PHE A 258 -3.35 -3.58 5.60
N LYS A 259 -3.92 -4.05 4.52
CA LYS A 259 -4.21 -3.30 3.30
C LYS A 259 -5.54 -3.80 2.72
N GLY A 260 -6.39 -2.86 2.28
CA GLY A 260 -7.58 -3.19 1.50
C GLY A 260 -7.37 -2.80 0.03
N ALA A 261 -7.78 -3.67 -0.89
CA ALA A 261 -7.73 -3.37 -2.32
C ALA A 261 -8.94 -3.93 -3.06
N MET A 262 -9.40 -3.19 -4.06
CA MET A 262 -10.54 -3.54 -4.92
C MET A 262 -10.12 -3.38 -6.38
N GLY A 263 -10.28 -4.44 -7.19
CA GLY A 263 -10.14 -4.39 -8.64
C GLY A 263 -8.74 -4.07 -9.16
N VAL A 264 -7.68 -4.37 -8.41
CA VAL A 264 -6.30 -4.23 -8.91
C VAL A 264 -6.05 -5.23 -10.03
N THR A 265 -5.67 -4.77 -11.20
CA THR A 265 -5.62 -5.60 -12.42
C THR A 265 -4.57 -6.71 -12.30
N ASN A 266 -3.33 -6.34 -11.97
CA ASN A 266 -2.26 -7.29 -11.70
C ASN A 266 -1.99 -7.36 -10.19
N TYR A 267 -2.90 -8.01 -9.47
CA TYR A 267 -2.88 -8.06 -8.00
C TYR A 267 -1.70 -8.84 -7.41
N MET A 268 -0.90 -9.51 -8.22
CA MET A 268 0.34 -10.17 -7.81
C MET A 268 1.58 -9.27 -7.93
N ASP A 269 1.44 -8.08 -8.51
CA ASP A 269 2.48 -7.07 -8.61
C ASP A 269 2.14 -5.89 -7.70
N ILE A 270 2.92 -5.70 -6.64
CA ILE A 270 2.69 -4.61 -5.68
C ILE A 270 2.75 -3.23 -6.33
N MET A 271 3.48 -3.09 -7.44
CA MET A 271 3.57 -1.83 -8.17
C MET A 271 2.27 -1.49 -8.91
N ASP A 272 1.44 -2.48 -9.19
CA ASP A 272 0.13 -2.21 -9.80
C ASP A 272 -0.87 -1.57 -8.83
N TYR A 273 -0.63 -1.70 -7.52
CA TYR A 273 -1.40 -1.01 -6.46
C TYR A 273 -1.21 0.51 -6.44
N TYR A 274 -0.27 1.04 -7.24
CA TYR A 274 -0.17 2.46 -7.56
C TYR A 274 -0.97 2.86 -8.80
N LYS A 275 -1.26 1.91 -9.70
CA LYS A 275 -1.69 2.18 -11.08
C LYS A 275 -3.14 1.83 -11.34
N SER A 276 -3.62 0.72 -10.79
CA SER A 276 -4.94 0.19 -11.10
C SER A 276 -5.76 -0.09 -9.85
N GLY A 277 -7.06 -0.23 -10.02
CA GLY A 277 -7.98 -0.51 -8.93
C GLY A 277 -8.04 0.59 -7.87
N SER A 278 -8.39 0.21 -6.67
CA SER A 278 -8.45 1.09 -5.49
C SER A 278 -7.77 0.42 -4.32
N ALA A 279 -6.62 0.92 -3.89
CA ALA A 279 -5.85 0.38 -2.77
C ALA A 279 -5.78 1.37 -1.60
N MET A 280 -5.92 0.87 -0.39
CA MET A 280 -5.81 1.59 0.88
C MET A 280 -4.95 0.81 1.88
N PRO A 281 -3.74 1.31 2.21
CA PRO A 281 -3.02 2.40 1.56
C PRO A 281 -2.48 1.98 0.19
N MET A 282 -2.04 2.95 -0.59
CA MET A 282 -1.53 2.74 -1.93
C MET A 282 -0.14 2.07 -1.93
N GLY A 283 0.18 1.30 -2.97
CA GLY A 283 1.48 0.66 -3.15
C GLY A 283 1.87 -0.30 -2.03
N ARG A 284 3.13 -0.26 -1.58
CA ARG A 284 3.67 -1.14 -0.53
C ARG A 284 3.29 -0.75 0.90
N LEU A 285 2.70 0.41 1.11
CA LEU A 285 2.34 0.88 2.45
C LEU A 285 1.28 -0.01 3.08
N SER A 286 1.31 -0.08 4.42
CA SER A 286 0.31 -0.78 5.24
C SER A 286 -0.24 0.14 6.31
N TYR A 287 -1.48 -0.08 6.71
CA TYR A 287 -1.97 0.41 7.99
C TYR A 287 -1.60 -0.57 9.09
N MET A 288 -1.44 -0.07 10.29
CA MET A 288 -1.23 -0.89 11.48
C MET A 288 -2.44 -0.72 12.41
N TYR A 289 -3.00 -1.81 12.86
CA TYR A 289 -4.01 -1.83 13.91
C TYR A 289 -3.43 -2.44 15.17
N HIS A 290 -3.58 -1.71 16.27
CA HIS A 290 -3.20 -2.19 17.60
C HIS A 290 -4.46 -2.60 18.34
N MET A 291 -4.44 -3.77 18.97
CA MET A 291 -5.55 -4.33 19.75
C MET A 291 -5.30 -4.11 21.23
N ASP A 292 -6.25 -3.53 21.93
CA ASP A 292 -6.25 -3.52 23.40
C ASP A 292 -6.66 -4.90 23.94
N ARG A 293 -6.23 -5.19 25.17
CA ARG A 293 -6.61 -6.42 25.89
C ARG A 293 -7.98 -6.28 26.54
#